data_4459647f37e78394b496977d2964c83e
#
_entry.id   4459647f37e78394b496977d2964c83e
#
_cell.length_a   1.000
_cell.length_b   1.000
_cell.length_c   1.000
_cell.angle_alpha   90.00
_cell.angle_beta   90.00
_cell.angle_gamma   90.00
#
_symmetry.space_group_name_H-M   'P 1'
#
loop_
_entity.id
_entity.type
_entity.pdbx_description
1 polymer ?
#
loop_
_entity_poly.entity_id
_entity_poly.type
_entity_poly.pdbx_seq_one_letter_code
_entity_poly.pdbx_strand_id
1 'polypeptide(L)'
;LMITTEVENFPGFPQGIKGPEVIALMRAQAERFGTRFMLADVERAQLTEGSPFRLEADGQTLLTRSVIISTGASARWLGLDSERELMNRGVSACATCDGYFFRDQDVSVVGGGDTALEEALYLAGLCKSVTLIHRRDELRASKIMQDRAKKHPKIKFLWNTVVEEVH
;
A
#
# COMPACT_ATOMS: atom_id res chain seq x y z
N LEU A 1 6.20 6.09 -2.19
CA LEU A 1 6.70 7.41 -1.78
C LEU A 1 7.08 8.30 -2.96
N MET A 2 7.69 7.79 -4.04
CA MET A 2 8.06 8.62 -5.21
C MET A 2 6.88 9.33 -5.88
N ILE A 3 5.68 8.81 -5.76
CA ILE A 3 4.44 9.40 -6.31
C ILE A 3 3.56 10.08 -5.25
N THR A 4 3.97 10.06 -3.97
CA THR A 4 3.24 10.68 -2.87
C THR A 4 3.60 12.16 -2.79
N THR A 5 2.60 13.04 -2.65
CA THR A 5 2.81 14.49 -2.56
C THR A 5 3.41 14.88 -1.22
N GLU A 6 2.72 14.63 -0.14
CA GLU A 6 3.17 14.93 1.22
C GLU A 6 3.15 13.68 2.11
N VAL A 7 4.15 13.58 2.96
CA VAL A 7 4.33 12.51 3.95
C VAL A 7 4.37 13.17 5.33
N GLU A 8 3.30 13.03 6.09
CA GLU A 8 3.15 13.67 7.41
C GLU A 8 3.39 12.71 8.57
N ASN A 9 3.34 11.42 8.30
CA ASN A 9 3.43 10.36 9.32
C ASN A 9 4.80 9.69 9.39
N PHE A 10 5.85 10.25 8.75
CA PHE A 10 7.21 9.74 8.86
C PHE A 10 7.98 10.49 9.97
N PRO A 11 8.50 9.79 10.99
CA PRO A 11 9.19 10.43 12.10
C PRO A 11 10.42 11.23 11.67
N GLY A 12 10.65 12.39 12.30
CA GLY A 12 11.77 13.29 12.02
C GLY A 12 11.41 14.50 11.16
N PHE A 13 10.19 14.55 10.62
CA PHE A 13 9.69 15.66 9.80
C PHE A 13 8.38 16.23 10.40
N PRO A 14 8.45 17.07 11.44
CA PRO A 14 7.27 17.51 12.19
C PRO A 14 6.31 18.41 11.38
N GLN A 15 6.76 18.91 10.24
CA GLN A 15 5.96 19.73 9.32
C GLN A 15 5.62 18.99 8.02
N GLY A 16 5.85 17.65 7.99
CA GLY A 16 5.74 16.87 6.78
C GLY A 16 6.94 17.04 5.83
N ILE A 17 6.98 16.25 4.80
CA ILE A 17 8.00 16.29 3.73
C ILE A 17 7.43 15.69 2.45
N LYS A 18 7.87 16.17 1.30
CA LYS A 18 7.46 15.58 0.02
C LYS A 18 8.05 14.19 -0.16
N GLY A 19 7.25 13.27 -0.72
CA GLY A 19 7.67 11.88 -0.95
C GLY A 19 9.00 11.73 -1.69
N PRO A 20 9.22 12.39 -2.84
CA PRO A 20 10.51 12.36 -3.54
C PRO A 20 11.68 12.91 -2.71
N GLU A 21 11.45 13.92 -1.90
CA GLU A 21 12.48 14.54 -1.06
C GLU A 21 12.93 13.60 0.06
N VAL A 22 12.01 12.94 0.76
CA VAL A 22 12.40 11.97 1.79
C VAL A 22 13.19 10.80 1.20
N ILE A 23 12.85 10.34 -0.01
CA ILE A 23 13.61 9.29 -0.70
C ILE A 23 15.02 9.78 -1.05
N ALA A 24 15.17 11.02 -1.51
CA ALA A 24 16.48 11.60 -1.81
C ALA A 24 17.36 11.69 -0.55
N LEU A 25 16.79 12.11 0.59
CA LEU A 25 17.49 12.16 1.87
C LEU A 25 17.89 10.77 2.37
N MET A 26 16.99 9.78 2.28
CA MET A 26 17.31 8.39 2.63
C MET A 26 18.44 7.82 1.76
N ARG A 27 18.40 8.11 0.47
CA ARG A 27 19.45 7.70 -0.48
C ARG A 27 20.79 8.31 -0.10
N ALA A 28 20.84 9.63 0.11
CA ALA A 28 22.07 10.34 0.50
C ALA A 28 22.64 9.79 1.82
N GLN A 29 21.77 9.46 2.79
CA GLN A 29 22.19 8.85 4.03
C GLN A 29 22.80 7.46 3.81
N ALA A 30 22.18 6.61 3.00
CA ALA A 30 22.70 5.29 2.69
C ALA A 30 24.05 5.37 1.94
N GLU A 31 24.21 6.28 0.98
CA GLU A 31 25.47 6.55 0.27
C GLU A 31 26.59 6.96 1.23
N ARG A 32 26.29 7.77 2.23
CA ARG A 32 27.25 8.16 3.28
C ARG A 32 27.82 6.96 4.05
N PHE A 33 27.03 5.88 4.17
CA PHE A 33 27.46 4.62 4.79
C PHE A 33 28.02 3.60 3.79
N GLY A 34 28.33 4.02 2.58
CA GLY A 34 28.98 3.20 1.57
C GLY A 34 28.06 2.35 0.71
N THR A 35 26.75 2.56 0.77
CA THR A 35 25.80 1.87 -0.13
C THR A 35 26.03 2.32 -1.56
N ARG A 36 26.13 1.35 -2.47
CA ARG A 36 26.18 1.60 -3.91
C ARG A 36 24.80 1.36 -4.51
N PHE A 37 24.34 2.28 -5.33
CA PHE A 37 23.07 2.19 -6.02
C PHE A 37 23.31 1.84 -7.49
N MET A 38 22.53 0.89 -7.99
CA MET A 38 22.43 0.56 -9.40
C MET A 38 21.00 0.85 -9.84
N LEU A 39 20.84 1.67 -10.87
CA LEU A 39 19.53 1.95 -11.46
C LEU A 39 19.29 0.91 -12.56
N ALA A 40 18.84 -0.26 -12.14
CA ALA A 40 18.57 -1.38 -13.03
C ALA A 40 17.51 -2.29 -12.41
N ASP A 41 16.76 -2.98 -13.26
CA ASP A 41 15.85 -4.03 -12.85
C ASP A 41 16.64 -5.35 -12.68
N VAL A 42 16.27 -6.11 -11.65
CA VAL A 42 16.76 -7.49 -11.49
C VAL A 42 15.95 -8.41 -12.39
N GLU A 43 16.58 -8.88 -13.47
CA GLU A 43 15.94 -9.73 -14.49
C GLU A 43 15.83 -11.18 -14.04
N ARG A 44 16.82 -11.64 -13.26
CA ARG A 44 16.87 -13.00 -12.74
C ARG A 44 17.51 -13.04 -11.35
N ALA A 45 16.94 -13.88 -10.48
CA ALA A 45 17.48 -14.19 -9.16
C ALA A 45 17.53 -15.68 -8.94
N GLN A 46 18.73 -16.23 -8.68
CA GLN A 46 18.97 -17.63 -8.34
C GLN A 46 19.23 -17.72 -6.84
N LEU A 47 18.21 -18.14 -6.08
CA LEU A 47 18.21 -18.12 -4.61
C LEU A 47 18.11 -19.50 -3.97
N THR A 48 17.96 -20.57 -4.78
CA THR A 48 17.68 -21.93 -4.30
C THR A 48 18.90 -22.77 -4.01
N GLU A 49 20.07 -22.43 -4.58
CA GLU A 49 21.30 -23.23 -4.46
C GLU A 49 22.20 -22.81 -3.28
N GLY A 50 21.67 -21.91 -2.42
CA GLY A 50 22.45 -21.37 -1.32
C GLY A 50 23.38 -20.23 -1.71
N SER A 51 24.21 -19.80 -0.77
CA SER A 51 25.15 -18.70 -0.96
C SER A 51 26.42 -19.15 -1.69
N PRO A 52 27.01 -18.33 -2.59
CA PRO A 52 26.53 -17.00 -2.95
C PRO A 52 25.31 -17.03 -3.87
N PHE A 53 24.33 -16.20 -3.58
CA PHE A 53 23.19 -15.96 -4.46
C PHE A 53 23.61 -15.20 -5.71
N ARG A 54 23.01 -15.52 -6.84
CA ARG A 54 23.29 -14.89 -8.12
C ARG A 54 22.09 -14.04 -8.57
N LEU A 55 22.37 -12.77 -8.87
CA LEU A 55 21.43 -11.83 -9.44
C LEU A 55 21.92 -11.37 -10.80
N GLU A 56 21.02 -11.22 -11.76
CA GLU A 56 21.31 -10.66 -13.08
C GLU A 56 20.55 -9.35 -13.23
N ALA A 57 21.26 -8.27 -13.51
CA ALA A 57 20.72 -6.93 -13.67
C ALA A 57 21.57 -6.14 -14.69
N ASP A 58 20.93 -5.55 -15.71
CA ASP A 58 21.55 -4.74 -16.76
C ASP A 58 22.79 -5.44 -17.39
N GLY A 59 22.61 -6.73 -17.73
CA GLY A 59 23.67 -7.56 -18.33
C GLY A 59 24.83 -7.91 -17.40
N GLN A 60 24.78 -7.52 -16.13
CA GLN A 60 25.79 -7.82 -15.12
C GLN A 60 25.35 -8.95 -14.20
N THR A 61 26.31 -9.78 -13.81
CA THR A 61 26.09 -10.79 -12.76
C THR A 61 26.63 -10.27 -11.44
N LEU A 62 25.75 -10.24 -10.43
CA LEU A 62 26.08 -9.87 -9.06
C LEU A 62 26.04 -11.13 -8.18
N LEU A 63 27.09 -11.36 -7.43
CA LEU A 63 27.17 -12.43 -6.43
C LEU A 63 27.08 -11.83 -5.03
N THR A 64 26.18 -12.37 -4.20
CA THR A 64 25.98 -11.87 -2.84
C THR A 64 25.70 -13.01 -1.86
N ARG A 65 26.04 -12.81 -0.60
CA ARG A 65 25.79 -13.77 0.48
C ARG A 65 24.39 -13.65 1.07
N SER A 66 23.74 -12.51 0.89
CA SER A 66 22.37 -12.26 1.35
C SER A 66 21.63 -11.36 0.37
N VAL A 67 20.31 -11.50 0.31
CA VAL A 67 19.42 -10.68 -0.52
C VAL A 67 18.25 -10.20 0.34
N ILE A 68 17.93 -8.93 0.25
CA ILE A 68 16.70 -8.35 0.79
C ILE A 68 15.84 -7.93 -0.40
N ILE A 69 14.65 -8.52 -0.50
CA ILE A 69 13.67 -8.21 -1.55
C ILE A 69 12.75 -7.12 -1.03
N SER A 70 12.87 -5.91 -1.58
CA SER A 70 12.10 -4.72 -1.17
C SER A 70 11.50 -4.04 -2.41
N THR A 71 10.80 -4.81 -3.24
CA THR A 71 10.27 -4.35 -4.53
C THR A 71 9.01 -3.48 -4.41
N GLY A 72 8.50 -3.29 -3.20
CA GLY A 72 7.29 -2.53 -2.95
C GLY A 72 6.02 -3.27 -3.36
N ALA A 73 4.95 -2.52 -3.48
CA ALA A 73 3.65 -3.00 -3.92
C ALA A 73 2.95 -1.92 -4.75
N SER A 74 2.09 -2.35 -5.65
CA SER A 74 1.21 -1.47 -6.40
C SER A 74 -0.24 -1.70 -5.99
N ALA A 75 -0.99 -0.64 -5.84
CA ALA A 75 -2.42 -0.73 -5.58
C ALA A 75 -3.14 -1.36 -6.78
N ARG A 76 -4.15 -2.16 -6.48
CA ARG A 76 -5.07 -2.66 -7.50
C ARG A 76 -6.26 -1.73 -7.60
N TRP A 77 -6.22 -0.87 -8.57
CA TRP A 77 -7.29 0.07 -8.87
C TRP A 77 -8.51 -0.61 -9.51
N LEU A 78 -9.67 0.02 -9.43
CA LEU A 78 -10.90 -0.44 -10.10
C LEU A 78 -10.81 -0.25 -11.62
N GLY A 79 -10.05 0.75 -12.05
CA GLY A 79 -9.85 1.09 -13.45
C GLY A 79 -10.90 2.05 -14.00
N LEU A 80 -11.62 2.76 -13.14
CA LEU A 80 -12.60 3.77 -13.50
C LEU A 80 -11.91 5.11 -13.77
N ASP A 81 -12.40 5.87 -14.74
CA ASP A 81 -11.87 7.20 -15.03
C ASP A 81 -12.12 8.16 -13.86
N SER A 82 -13.32 8.13 -13.27
CA SER A 82 -13.67 8.88 -12.06
C SER A 82 -12.78 8.56 -10.85
N GLU A 83 -12.36 7.30 -10.70
CA GLU A 83 -11.38 6.90 -9.68
C GLU A 83 -10.05 7.64 -9.86
N ARG A 84 -9.56 7.74 -11.12
CA ARG A 84 -8.30 8.43 -11.43
C ARG A 84 -8.38 9.94 -11.19
N GLU A 85 -9.50 10.56 -11.56
CA GLU A 85 -9.73 12.00 -11.39
C GLU A 85 -9.78 12.41 -9.92
N LEU A 86 -10.26 11.50 -9.04
CA LEU A 86 -10.42 11.73 -7.61
C LEU A 86 -9.27 11.18 -6.76
N MET A 87 -8.22 10.63 -7.38
CA MET A 87 -7.01 10.22 -6.65
C MET A 87 -6.44 11.40 -5.83
N ASN A 88 -6.16 11.14 -4.56
CA ASN A 88 -5.75 12.15 -3.56
C ASN A 88 -6.80 13.26 -3.30
N ARG A 89 -8.05 13.06 -3.73
CA ARG A 89 -9.18 13.96 -3.51
C ARG A 89 -10.41 13.24 -2.96
N GLY A 90 -10.20 12.18 -2.19
CA GLY A 90 -11.25 11.33 -1.66
C GLY A 90 -11.07 9.86 -2.04
N VAL A 91 -10.32 9.56 -3.09
CA VAL A 91 -9.96 8.20 -3.48
C VAL A 91 -8.50 7.93 -3.13
N SER A 92 -8.27 6.88 -2.34
CA SER A 92 -6.95 6.43 -1.89
C SER A 92 -6.85 4.91 -1.92
N ALA A 93 -5.65 4.39 -2.00
CA ALA A 93 -5.33 2.97 -1.86
C ALA A 93 -4.48 2.68 -0.61
N CYS A 94 -4.44 3.62 0.33
CA CYS A 94 -3.65 3.49 1.56
C CYS A 94 -4.38 4.13 2.74
N ALA A 95 -5.14 3.34 3.49
CA ALA A 95 -5.88 3.83 4.63
C ALA A 95 -4.99 4.40 5.74
N THR A 96 -3.81 3.82 5.95
CA THR A 96 -2.86 4.30 6.96
C THR A 96 -2.17 5.60 6.55
N CYS A 97 -2.10 5.91 5.24
CA CYS A 97 -1.54 7.17 4.74
C CYS A 97 -2.55 8.31 4.87
N ASP A 98 -3.78 8.07 4.41
CA ASP A 98 -4.77 9.13 4.14
C ASP A 98 -5.97 9.09 5.09
N GLY A 99 -6.18 7.98 5.81
CA GLY A 99 -7.39 7.76 6.61
C GLY A 99 -7.64 8.82 7.68
N TYR A 100 -6.59 9.46 8.20
CA TYR A 100 -6.71 10.52 9.19
C TYR A 100 -7.48 11.74 8.67
N PHE A 101 -7.36 12.07 7.39
CA PHE A 101 -8.08 13.20 6.76
C PHE A 101 -9.59 12.97 6.68
N PHE A 102 -10.04 11.72 6.82
CA PHE A 102 -11.46 11.33 6.77
C PHE A 102 -12.03 10.96 8.14
N ARG A 103 -11.36 11.44 9.19
CA ARG A 103 -11.82 11.23 10.57
C ARG A 103 -13.26 11.71 10.76
N ASP A 104 -14.03 10.92 11.49
CA ASP A 104 -15.44 11.17 11.80
C ASP A 104 -16.37 11.29 10.58
N GLN A 105 -15.90 10.88 9.39
CA GLN A 105 -16.70 10.81 8.15
C GLN A 105 -17.15 9.37 7.86
N ASP A 106 -18.14 9.25 7.00
CA ASP A 106 -18.57 7.97 6.45
C ASP A 106 -17.68 7.65 5.24
N VAL A 107 -17.05 6.47 5.23
CA VAL A 107 -16.11 6.06 4.17
C VAL A 107 -16.49 4.71 3.59
N SER A 108 -16.02 4.44 2.38
CA SER A 108 -16.19 3.14 1.73
C SER A 108 -14.85 2.48 1.44
N VAL A 109 -14.79 1.15 1.59
CA VAL A 109 -13.64 0.33 1.20
C VAL A 109 -14.11 -0.68 0.16
N VAL A 110 -13.41 -0.78 -0.95
CA VAL A 110 -13.75 -1.72 -2.02
C VAL A 110 -12.78 -2.89 -2.02
N GLY A 111 -13.28 -4.09 -1.81
CA GLY A 111 -12.46 -5.29 -1.80
C GLY A 111 -13.03 -6.42 -0.97
N GLY A 112 -12.27 -7.50 -0.80
CA GLY A 112 -12.71 -8.68 -0.03
C GLY A 112 -11.54 -9.61 0.33
N GLY A 113 -10.30 -9.16 0.17
CA GLY A 113 -9.08 -9.81 0.64
C GLY A 113 -8.61 -9.24 1.98
N ASP A 114 -7.52 -9.78 2.53
CA ASP A 114 -6.96 -9.35 3.82
C ASP A 114 -6.68 -7.86 3.86
N THR A 115 -6.04 -7.29 2.83
CA THR A 115 -5.75 -5.85 2.75
C THR A 115 -7.01 -5.00 2.90
N ALA A 116 -8.10 -5.34 2.19
CA ALA A 116 -9.34 -4.56 2.30
C ALA A 116 -9.95 -4.62 3.70
N LEU A 117 -9.83 -5.75 4.38
CA LEU A 117 -10.33 -5.91 5.74
C LEU A 117 -9.43 -5.21 6.76
N GLU A 118 -8.11 -5.26 6.58
CA GLU A 118 -7.15 -4.50 7.39
C GLU A 118 -7.43 -3.01 7.31
N GLU A 119 -7.57 -2.48 6.11
CA GLU A 119 -7.89 -1.07 5.89
C GLU A 119 -9.26 -0.68 6.43
N ALA A 120 -10.29 -1.52 6.23
CA ALA A 120 -11.60 -1.28 6.80
C ALA A 120 -11.60 -1.25 8.34
N LEU A 121 -10.86 -2.15 8.98
CA LEU A 121 -10.70 -2.17 10.43
C LEU A 121 -9.92 -0.96 10.95
N TYR A 122 -8.88 -0.55 10.25
CA TYR A 122 -8.13 0.67 10.58
C TYR A 122 -9.02 1.92 10.48
N LEU A 123 -9.72 2.08 9.36
CA LEU A 123 -10.63 3.21 9.14
C LEU A 123 -11.79 3.23 10.13
N ALA A 124 -12.29 2.06 10.55
CA ALA A 124 -13.35 1.98 11.56
C ALA A 124 -12.91 2.51 12.94
N GLY A 125 -11.58 2.54 13.21
CA GLY A 125 -11.02 3.20 14.39
C GLY A 125 -11.01 4.73 14.30
N LEU A 126 -11.01 5.29 13.10
CA LEU A 126 -10.91 6.74 12.86
C LEU A 126 -12.23 7.34 12.41
N CYS A 127 -12.92 6.69 11.49
CA CYS A 127 -14.09 7.20 10.79
C CYS A 127 -15.40 6.95 11.58
N LYS A 128 -16.44 7.60 11.17
CA LYS A 128 -17.79 7.44 11.74
C LYS A 128 -18.39 6.09 11.38
N SER A 129 -18.32 5.70 10.12
CA SER A 129 -18.69 4.38 9.62
C SER A 129 -17.86 3.97 8.41
N VAL A 130 -17.78 2.65 8.16
CA VAL A 130 -17.09 2.08 6.99
C VAL A 130 -18.06 1.17 6.27
N THR A 131 -18.27 1.38 4.97
CA THR A 131 -19.01 0.48 4.10
C THR A 131 -18.04 -0.34 3.27
N LEU A 132 -17.95 -1.65 3.52
CA LEU A 132 -17.12 -2.54 2.71
C LEU A 132 -17.93 -3.08 1.54
N ILE A 133 -17.55 -2.68 0.33
CA ILE A 133 -18.22 -3.04 -0.92
C ILE A 133 -17.50 -4.23 -1.54
N HIS A 134 -18.22 -5.32 -1.75
CA HIS A 134 -17.65 -6.52 -2.35
C HIS A 134 -18.54 -7.11 -3.45
N ARG A 135 -17.90 -7.45 -4.58
CA ARG A 135 -18.59 -7.97 -5.78
C ARG A 135 -19.15 -9.39 -5.65
N ARG A 136 -18.87 -10.09 -4.54
CA ARG A 136 -19.33 -11.44 -4.25
C ARG A 136 -20.06 -11.45 -2.92
N ASP A 137 -20.64 -12.58 -2.57
CA ASP A 137 -21.29 -12.88 -1.28
C ASP A 137 -20.31 -13.45 -0.23
N GLU A 138 -19.06 -13.78 -0.65
CA GLU A 138 -18.04 -14.34 0.21
C GLU A 138 -16.72 -13.58 0.10
N LEU A 139 -16.07 -13.37 1.25
CA LEU A 139 -14.73 -12.78 1.35
C LEU A 139 -13.64 -13.82 1.09
N ARG A 140 -12.54 -13.39 0.49
CA ARG A 140 -11.33 -14.21 0.31
C ARG A 140 -10.29 -14.02 1.40
N ALA A 141 -10.51 -13.07 2.30
CA ALA A 141 -9.65 -12.78 3.43
C ALA A 141 -9.53 -13.99 4.37
N SER A 142 -8.51 -14.00 5.20
CA SER A 142 -8.33 -14.99 6.26
C SER A 142 -9.52 -14.98 7.22
N LYS A 143 -9.85 -16.14 7.77
CA LYS A 143 -11.02 -16.31 8.66
C LYS A 143 -10.98 -15.36 9.85
N ILE A 144 -9.79 -15.16 10.43
CA ILE A 144 -9.60 -14.27 11.57
C ILE A 144 -9.94 -12.82 11.23
N MET A 145 -9.56 -12.35 10.02
CA MET A 145 -9.86 -11.00 9.57
C MET A 145 -11.35 -10.83 9.26
N GLN A 146 -11.97 -11.85 8.65
CA GLN A 146 -13.42 -11.87 8.44
C GLN A 146 -14.20 -11.74 9.75
N ASP A 147 -13.82 -12.54 10.75
CA ASP A 147 -14.52 -12.57 12.05
C ASP A 147 -14.35 -11.23 12.79
N ARG A 148 -13.20 -10.58 12.69
CA ARG A 148 -12.96 -9.24 13.25
C ARG A 148 -13.83 -8.18 12.56
N ALA A 149 -13.82 -8.14 11.23
CA ALA A 149 -14.59 -7.16 10.48
C ALA A 149 -16.09 -7.33 10.65
N LYS A 150 -16.60 -8.58 10.62
CA LYS A 150 -18.03 -8.88 10.82
C LYS A 150 -18.55 -8.53 12.22
N LYS A 151 -17.68 -8.57 13.24
CA LYS A 151 -18.03 -8.19 14.61
C LYS A 151 -17.92 -6.69 14.89
N HIS A 152 -17.28 -5.93 13.98
CA HIS A 152 -17.03 -4.51 14.23
C HIS A 152 -18.29 -3.66 13.99
N PRO A 153 -18.77 -2.88 14.99
CA PRO A 153 -20.08 -2.21 14.93
C PRO A 153 -20.15 -1.11 13.85
N LYS A 154 -19.02 -0.55 13.44
CA LYS A 154 -18.94 0.51 12.43
C LYS A 154 -18.77 0.00 11.00
N ILE A 155 -18.52 -1.32 10.80
CA ILE A 155 -18.33 -1.89 9.47
C ILE A 155 -19.64 -2.50 8.96
N LYS A 156 -20.10 -2.02 7.81
CA LYS A 156 -21.25 -2.56 7.09
C LYS A 156 -20.76 -3.21 5.80
N PHE A 157 -21.41 -4.29 5.39
CA PHE A 157 -21.07 -5.01 4.17
C PHE A 157 -22.12 -4.77 3.10
N LEU A 158 -21.67 -4.40 1.92
CA LEU A 158 -22.49 -4.31 0.72
C LEU A 158 -22.02 -5.38 -0.27
N TRP A 159 -22.76 -6.47 -0.28
CA TRP A 159 -22.44 -7.68 -1.05
C TRP A 159 -22.96 -7.60 -2.49
N ASN A 160 -22.40 -8.42 -3.37
CA ASN A 160 -22.83 -8.57 -4.76
C ASN A 160 -22.90 -7.22 -5.51
N THR A 161 -22.01 -6.28 -5.13
CA THR A 161 -22.03 -4.91 -5.60
C THR A 161 -20.68 -4.54 -6.20
N VAL A 162 -20.70 -3.83 -7.31
CA VAL A 162 -19.56 -3.20 -7.95
C VAL A 162 -19.74 -1.69 -7.95
N VAL A 163 -18.63 -0.96 -7.93
CA VAL A 163 -18.61 0.49 -8.09
C VAL A 163 -18.52 0.77 -9.59
N GLU A 164 -19.43 1.57 -10.10
CA GLU A 164 -19.45 1.97 -11.51
C GLU A 164 -18.83 3.36 -11.70
N GLU A 165 -19.01 4.24 -10.73
CA GLU A 165 -18.51 5.60 -10.77
C GLU A 165 -18.29 6.15 -9.36
N VAL A 166 -17.41 7.13 -9.24
CA VAL A 166 -17.13 7.88 -7.99
C VAL A 166 -17.34 9.38 -8.27
N HIS A 167 -18.04 10.06 -7.36
CA HIS A 167 -18.38 11.49 -7.49
C HIS A 167 -17.79 12.33 -6.37
#